data_bf83ed50cbc7a1239a8a7788ad6eed06
#
_entry.id   bf83ed50cbc7a1239a8a7788ad6eed06
#
_cell.length_a   1.000
_cell.length_b   1.000
_cell.length_c   1.000
_cell.angle_alpha   90.00
_cell.angle_beta   90.00
_cell.angle_gamma   90.00
#
_symmetry.space_group_name_H-M   'P 1'
#
loop_
_entity.id
_entity.type
_entity.pdbx_description
1 polymer ?
#
loop_
_entity_poly.entity_id
_entity_poly.type
_entity_poly.pdbx_seq_one_letter_code
_entity_poly.pdbx_strand_id
1 'polypeptide(L)'
;MRPHHTVTTPGSRRRPLVRLAGVIAASALVIAACGDDDEPEATTPATDAPSTEAPSTDAPSTDEPVAGGSLAEVCPATIVIQTDWFPESEHGALYEMVGDDVEVDTAAKVVTGSLVSGGEDTGVDIEIRTGGPAIGFQPVSAQMYADTDIHLGYVSTDEAALNNAELPTVAVVAPLEKNPQIIQWDPETYPDVETIADLGEAGVTINVFAGGTFIDVFVSEEILSEDQIDPSYDGSPARFIVEGGAIAQQGFASESPYSYEFVYEEWAKPVAFQLIHDAGLEVYSQPLAVRAGDLETLTPCLEAFVPIVQQAAVDFAADPAETNALIVSVVEDFEDFWVYPAELAEYSWTTMLDLGLIANGDDATLGNFVETRVQGVIDKMVAAGMGVPEGLTAADLVTNQFIDDSIGLPG
;
A
#
# COMPACT_ATOMS: atom_id res chain seq x y z
N MET A 1 -25.14 64.39 -4.03
CA MET A 1 -26.31 63.70 -4.62
C MET A 1 -25.90 62.29 -4.97
N ARG A 2 -26.30 61.32 -4.14
CA ARG A 2 -26.13 59.88 -4.41
C ARG A 2 -27.51 59.30 -4.80
N PRO A 3 -27.64 58.43 -5.77
CA PRO A 3 -28.83 57.58 -5.87
C PRO A 3 -28.58 56.23 -5.23
N HIS A 4 -29.55 55.83 -4.42
CA HIS A 4 -29.70 54.50 -3.82
C HIS A 4 -30.14 53.49 -4.87
N HIS A 5 -29.48 52.34 -4.96
CA HIS A 5 -30.00 51.16 -5.64
C HIS A 5 -30.43 50.12 -4.62
N THR A 6 -31.72 49.86 -4.65
CA THR A 6 -32.41 48.79 -3.89
C THR A 6 -32.09 47.43 -4.48
N VAL A 7 -31.60 46.48 -3.64
CA VAL A 7 -31.41 45.07 -3.96
C VAL A 7 -32.69 44.34 -3.62
N THR A 8 -33.32 43.75 -4.62
CA THR A 8 -34.46 42.84 -4.46
C THR A 8 -34.00 41.38 -4.45
N THR A 9 -34.28 40.66 -3.36
CA THR A 9 -34.08 39.25 -3.16
C THR A 9 -35.16 38.43 -3.86
N PRO A 10 -34.87 37.32 -4.59
CA PRO A 10 -35.88 36.38 -5.09
C PRO A 10 -36.16 35.29 -4.08
N GLY A 11 -37.46 35.03 -3.87
CA GLY A 11 -37.99 34.12 -2.89
C GLY A 11 -37.75 32.62 -3.18
N SER A 12 -37.66 31.88 -2.11
CA SER A 12 -37.53 30.43 -2.04
C SER A 12 -38.83 29.73 -2.53
N ARG A 13 -38.73 28.91 -3.56
CA ARG A 13 -39.78 27.96 -3.92
C ARG A 13 -39.56 26.62 -3.24
N ARG A 14 -40.40 26.29 -2.27
CA ARG A 14 -40.51 24.95 -1.65
C ARG A 14 -41.09 23.96 -2.67
N ARG A 15 -40.45 22.83 -2.87
CA ARG A 15 -41.02 21.65 -3.58
C ARG A 15 -41.66 20.70 -2.55
N PRO A 16 -42.78 20.03 -2.89
CA PRO A 16 -43.49 19.14 -1.98
C PRO A 16 -42.86 17.75 -1.94
N LEU A 17 -42.82 17.16 -0.74
CA LEU A 17 -42.53 15.76 -0.47
C LEU A 17 -43.65 14.88 -1.01
N VAL A 18 -43.32 13.91 -1.86
CA VAL A 18 -44.20 12.79 -2.18
C VAL A 18 -43.83 11.63 -1.28
N ARG A 19 -44.74 11.26 -0.39
CA ARG A 19 -44.69 10.02 0.37
C ARG A 19 -45.26 8.90 -0.51
N LEU A 20 -44.51 7.84 -0.73
CA LEU A 20 -45.03 6.57 -1.20
C LEU A 20 -45.05 5.58 -0.04
N ALA A 21 -46.24 5.10 0.26
CA ALA A 21 -46.51 4.13 1.30
C ALA A 21 -46.32 2.70 0.75
N GLY A 22 -45.93 1.81 1.65
CA GLY A 22 -45.53 0.45 1.38
C GLY A 22 -46.65 -0.52 1.00
N VAL A 23 -46.22 -1.68 0.53
CA VAL A 23 -47.05 -2.91 0.57
C VAL A 23 -46.12 -4.04 1.06
N ILE A 24 -46.50 -4.55 2.24
CA ILE A 24 -45.99 -5.80 2.82
C ILE A 24 -46.80 -6.93 2.19
N ALA A 25 -46.12 -7.94 1.65
CA ALA A 25 -46.73 -9.21 1.37
C ALA A 25 -45.89 -10.33 2.03
N ALA A 26 -46.46 -10.85 3.10
CA ALA A 26 -46.01 -12.07 3.76
C ALA A 26 -46.63 -13.27 3.01
N SER A 27 -45.85 -14.31 2.80
CA SER A 27 -46.35 -15.65 2.50
C SER A 27 -45.54 -16.68 3.23
N ALA A 28 -46.26 -17.43 4.07
CA ALA A 28 -45.76 -18.47 4.94
C ALA A 28 -45.91 -19.86 4.34
N LEU A 29 -45.03 -20.76 4.80
CA LEU A 29 -45.16 -22.22 5.03
C LEU A 29 -45.68 -23.14 3.91
N VAL A 30 -44.93 -24.24 3.72
CA VAL A 30 -45.46 -25.61 3.95
C VAL A 30 -44.29 -26.57 4.25
N ILE A 31 -44.50 -27.34 5.33
CA ILE A 31 -43.73 -28.48 5.86
C ILE A 31 -44.28 -29.78 5.28
N ALA A 32 -43.42 -30.76 4.97
CA ALA A 32 -43.71 -32.20 5.01
C ALA A 32 -42.37 -32.94 4.83
N ALA A 33 -41.81 -33.64 5.68
CA ALA A 33 -41.98 -34.76 6.60
C ALA A 33 -42.01 -36.15 5.89
N CYS A 34 -41.06 -36.98 6.39
CA CYS A 34 -41.09 -38.45 6.56
C CYS A 34 -40.67 -39.38 5.43
N GLY A 35 -39.83 -40.32 5.83
CA GLY A 35 -39.74 -41.73 5.48
C GLY A 35 -38.32 -42.28 5.42
N ASP A 36 -37.94 -42.92 6.31
CA ASP A 36 -37.48 -44.10 7.00
C ASP A 36 -37.00 -45.28 6.11
N ASP A 37 -35.97 -45.94 6.69
CA ASP A 37 -35.59 -47.36 6.62
C ASP A 37 -34.72 -47.84 5.45
N ASP A 38 -33.53 -48.42 5.68
CA ASP A 38 -33.12 -49.70 6.20
C ASP A 38 -31.62 -49.98 5.94
N GLU A 39 -30.94 -50.40 7.00
CA GLU A 39 -29.67 -51.17 6.98
C GLU A 39 -29.92 -52.60 6.62
N PRO A 40 -28.94 -53.42 6.11
CA PRO A 40 -28.21 -54.24 7.04
C PRO A 40 -26.72 -54.52 6.78
N GLU A 41 -26.06 -54.88 7.90
CA GLU A 41 -24.72 -55.45 8.10
C GLU A 41 -24.33 -56.63 7.18
N ALA A 42 -23.02 -56.78 6.97
CA ALA A 42 -22.32 -58.09 7.21
C ALA A 42 -20.79 -58.05 6.96
N THR A 43 -20.06 -58.23 8.03
CA THR A 43 -18.93 -59.17 8.28
C THR A 43 -17.66 -59.16 7.45
N THR A 44 -16.57 -58.96 8.23
CA THR A 44 -15.14 -59.28 8.01
C THR A 44 -14.93 -60.78 7.70
N PRO A 45 -13.71 -61.21 7.18
CA PRO A 45 -12.56 -61.39 8.06
C PRO A 45 -11.17 -61.03 7.48
N ALA A 46 -10.23 -60.88 8.43
CA ALA A 46 -8.82 -60.64 8.29
C ALA A 46 -8.03 -61.80 7.66
N THR A 47 -6.91 -61.48 7.03
CA THR A 47 -5.79 -62.41 6.84
C THR A 47 -4.46 -61.66 6.97
N ASP A 48 -3.70 -62.00 8.00
CA ASP A 48 -2.31 -61.64 8.26
C ASP A 48 -1.35 -62.31 7.25
N ALA A 49 -0.27 -61.58 6.90
CA ALA A 49 1.09 -62.15 6.71
C ALA A 49 2.10 -61.02 6.40
N PRO A 50 3.41 -61.22 6.57
CA PRO A 50 4.23 -60.46 7.52
C PRO A 50 5.18 -59.45 6.87
N SER A 51 5.59 -58.49 7.71
CA SER A 51 6.57 -57.41 7.44
C SER A 51 7.98 -57.94 7.12
N THR A 52 8.64 -57.30 6.17
CA THR A 52 10.11 -57.35 6.02
C THR A 52 10.62 -55.93 6.16
N GLU A 53 11.30 -55.64 7.27
CA GLU A 53 12.04 -54.40 7.51
C GLU A 53 13.27 -54.36 6.59
N ALA A 54 13.49 -53.19 5.95
CA ALA A 54 14.78 -52.80 5.43
C ALA A 54 15.23 -51.50 6.13
N PRO A 55 16.49 -51.35 6.48
CA PRO A 55 16.94 -50.27 7.37
C PRO A 55 16.96 -48.94 6.66
N SER A 56 16.31 -47.95 7.26
CA SER A 56 16.42 -46.53 6.91
C SER A 56 17.79 -45.97 7.32
N THR A 57 18.49 -45.40 6.39
CA THR A 57 19.66 -44.55 6.64
C THR A 57 19.14 -43.15 6.96
N ASP A 58 19.18 -42.82 8.25
CA ASP A 58 18.98 -41.44 8.72
C ASP A 58 20.12 -40.53 8.19
N ALA A 59 19.77 -39.57 7.33
CA ALA A 59 20.55 -38.39 7.16
C ALA A 59 20.04 -37.33 8.16
N PRO A 60 20.89 -36.65 8.90
CA PRO A 60 20.41 -35.63 9.83
C PRO A 60 19.89 -34.42 9.02
N SER A 61 18.59 -34.20 9.12
CA SER A 61 18.01 -32.91 8.80
C SER A 61 18.43 -31.94 9.90
N THR A 62 19.20 -30.95 9.55
CA THR A 62 19.44 -29.78 10.38
C THR A 62 18.29 -28.81 10.18
N ASP A 63 17.13 -29.14 10.73
CA ASP A 63 16.13 -28.15 11.05
C ASP A 63 16.44 -27.70 12.49
N GLU A 64 17.16 -26.61 12.63
CA GLU A 64 17.09 -25.83 13.86
C GLU A 64 15.78 -25.04 13.80
N PRO A 65 14.83 -25.25 14.75
CA PRO A 65 13.63 -24.44 14.80
C PRO A 65 14.07 -23.01 15.21
N VAL A 66 13.67 -22.04 14.40
CA VAL A 66 13.64 -20.62 14.78
C VAL A 66 12.90 -20.57 16.13
N ALA A 67 13.55 -20.01 17.16
CA ALA A 67 12.97 -19.83 18.50
C ALA A 67 11.98 -18.66 18.47
N GLY A 68 10.80 -18.89 17.87
CA GLY A 68 9.63 -18.04 17.96
C GLY A 68 8.43 -18.98 18.17
N GLY A 69 7.56 -18.67 19.13
CA GLY A 69 6.26 -19.36 19.25
C GLY A 69 5.50 -19.27 17.94
N SER A 70 4.52 -20.18 17.70
CA SER A 70 3.70 -20.07 16.49
C SER A 70 3.05 -18.67 16.45
N LEU A 71 2.88 -18.09 15.26
CA LEU A 71 2.30 -16.75 15.09
C LEU A 71 0.97 -16.62 15.87
N ALA A 72 0.16 -17.67 15.88
CA ALA A 72 -1.11 -17.76 16.60
C ALA A 72 -0.98 -17.69 18.15
N GLU A 73 0.22 -17.91 18.71
CA GLU A 73 0.41 -17.83 20.18
C GLU A 73 0.76 -16.40 20.62
N VAL A 74 1.27 -15.57 19.71
CA VAL A 74 1.83 -14.24 20.04
C VAL A 74 1.13 -13.09 19.34
N CYS A 75 0.39 -13.34 18.26
CA CYS A 75 -0.32 -12.32 17.48
C CYS A 75 -1.83 -12.32 17.79
N PRO A 76 -2.55 -11.25 17.43
CA PRO A 76 -4.00 -11.26 17.32
C PRO A 76 -4.48 -12.35 16.36
N ALA A 77 -5.70 -12.87 16.56
CA ALA A 77 -6.27 -13.90 15.68
C ALA A 77 -6.38 -13.43 14.21
N THR A 78 -6.52 -12.12 14.00
CA THR A 78 -6.48 -11.46 12.70
C THR A 78 -5.53 -10.28 12.79
N ILE A 79 -4.54 -10.20 11.92
CA ILE A 79 -3.69 -9.03 11.77
C ILE A 79 -4.35 -8.08 10.76
N VAL A 80 -4.77 -6.91 11.23
CA VAL A 80 -5.46 -5.90 10.41
C VAL A 80 -4.45 -4.84 9.95
N ILE A 81 -4.38 -4.65 8.63
CA ILE A 81 -3.43 -3.72 8.00
C ILE A 81 -4.20 -2.71 7.13
N GLN A 82 -3.95 -1.41 7.35
CA GLN A 82 -4.47 -0.33 6.52
C GLN A 82 -3.44 0.06 5.46
N THR A 83 -3.80 -0.04 4.19
CA THR A 83 -2.95 0.47 3.09
C THR A 83 -3.21 1.95 2.82
N ASP A 84 -2.38 2.56 2.01
CA ASP A 84 -2.41 3.96 1.63
C ASP A 84 -3.17 4.21 0.32
N TRP A 85 -3.39 3.16 -0.48
CA TRP A 85 -4.08 3.23 -1.78
C TRP A 85 -4.94 1.98 -2.04
N PHE A 86 -5.50 1.89 -3.25
CA PHE A 86 -6.16 0.69 -3.78
C PHE A 86 -5.14 -0.44 -3.98
N PRO A 87 -5.61 -1.71 -4.11
CA PRO A 87 -4.72 -2.83 -4.39
C PRO A 87 -3.91 -2.60 -5.67
N GLU A 88 -2.61 -2.79 -5.58
CA GLU A 88 -1.63 -2.64 -6.65
C GLU A 88 -0.35 -3.41 -6.34
N SER A 89 0.54 -3.59 -7.31
CA SER A 89 1.76 -4.38 -7.12
C SER A 89 2.73 -3.79 -6.09
N GLU A 90 2.64 -2.50 -5.78
CA GLU A 90 3.39 -1.89 -4.66
C GLU A 90 3.01 -2.51 -3.30
N HIS A 91 1.79 -3.05 -3.19
CA HIS A 91 1.32 -3.78 -2.02
C HIS A 91 1.61 -5.30 -2.11
N GLY A 92 2.38 -5.74 -3.09
CA GLY A 92 2.63 -7.15 -3.40
C GLY A 92 3.06 -7.97 -2.19
N ALA A 93 3.94 -7.46 -1.34
CA ALA A 93 4.37 -8.15 -0.11
C ALA A 93 3.20 -8.49 0.84
N LEU A 94 2.12 -7.67 0.89
CA LEU A 94 0.95 -7.97 1.72
C LEU A 94 0.06 -9.02 1.07
N TYR A 95 -0.17 -8.91 -0.24
CA TYR A 95 -1.02 -9.84 -0.98
C TYR A 95 -0.37 -11.22 -1.15
N GLU A 96 0.96 -11.30 -1.14
CA GLU A 96 1.73 -12.56 -1.13
C GLU A 96 1.47 -13.40 0.14
N MET A 97 1.10 -12.76 1.24
CA MET A 97 0.77 -13.42 2.50
C MET A 97 -0.70 -13.87 2.60
N VAL A 98 -1.54 -13.63 1.59
CA VAL A 98 -2.96 -14.02 1.63
C VAL A 98 -3.12 -15.43 1.07
N GLY A 99 -3.74 -16.32 1.83
CA GLY A 99 -3.98 -17.71 1.42
C GLY A 99 -5.09 -17.87 0.38
N ASP A 100 -5.27 -19.10 -0.10
CA ASP A 100 -6.24 -19.45 -1.16
C ASP A 100 -7.72 -19.28 -0.72
N ASP A 101 -7.98 -19.10 0.57
CA ASP A 101 -9.31 -18.90 1.17
C ASP A 101 -9.73 -17.41 1.21
N VAL A 102 -9.16 -16.61 0.32
CA VAL A 102 -9.41 -15.19 0.22
C VAL A 102 -10.91 -14.84 0.12
N GLU A 103 -11.34 -13.87 0.93
CA GLU A 103 -12.67 -13.28 0.90
C GLU A 103 -12.55 -11.78 0.63
N VAL A 104 -13.43 -11.25 -0.25
CA VAL A 104 -13.43 -9.83 -0.64
C VAL A 104 -14.74 -9.18 -0.22
N ASP A 105 -14.68 -8.22 0.71
CA ASP A 105 -15.81 -7.33 1.01
C ASP A 105 -15.75 -6.11 0.06
N THR A 106 -16.49 -6.17 -1.01
CA THR A 106 -16.52 -5.12 -2.04
C THR A 106 -17.13 -3.82 -1.55
N ALA A 107 -17.97 -3.86 -0.51
CA ALA A 107 -18.59 -2.67 0.06
C ALA A 107 -17.66 -1.93 1.02
N ALA A 108 -16.93 -2.68 1.84
CA ALA A 108 -15.93 -2.15 2.77
C ALA A 108 -14.57 -1.92 2.10
N LYS A 109 -14.33 -2.46 0.89
CA LYS A 109 -13.03 -2.48 0.21
C LYS A 109 -11.97 -3.15 1.06
N VAL A 110 -12.26 -4.36 1.54
CA VAL A 110 -11.42 -5.14 2.44
C VAL A 110 -11.18 -6.53 1.85
N VAL A 111 -9.97 -7.03 2.00
CA VAL A 111 -9.56 -8.40 1.66
C VAL A 111 -9.18 -9.12 2.94
N THR A 112 -9.68 -10.34 3.13
CA THR A 112 -9.34 -11.21 4.26
C THR A 112 -8.96 -12.60 3.78
N GLY A 113 -8.16 -13.32 4.55
CA GLY A 113 -7.80 -14.70 4.30
C GLY A 113 -6.87 -15.23 5.37
N SER A 114 -6.56 -16.53 5.33
CA SER A 114 -5.49 -17.07 6.17
C SER A 114 -4.16 -16.37 5.85
N LEU A 115 -3.40 -15.99 6.86
CA LEU A 115 -2.03 -15.52 6.68
C LEU A 115 -1.13 -16.71 6.41
N VAL A 116 -0.49 -16.73 5.24
CA VAL A 116 0.44 -17.79 4.84
C VAL A 116 1.89 -17.33 4.86
N SER A 117 2.80 -18.25 5.12
CA SER A 117 4.25 -18.04 5.03
C SER A 117 4.89 -19.27 4.42
N GLY A 118 5.63 -19.09 3.31
CA GLY A 118 6.20 -20.22 2.55
C GLY A 118 5.15 -21.21 2.08
N GLY A 119 3.92 -20.77 1.82
CA GLY A 119 2.79 -21.58 1.39
C GLY A 119 2.09 -22.38 2.49
N GLU A 120 2.43 -22.16 3.77
CA GLU A 120 1.79 -22.82 4.91
C GLU A 120 0.97 -21.82 5.75
N ASP A 121 -0.23 -22.23 6.19
CA ASP A 121 -1.10 -21.46 7.08
C ASP A 121 -0.44 -21.27 8.45
N THR A 122 -0.32 -20.03 8.89
CA THR A 122 0.29 -19.66 10.19
C THR A 122 -0.64 -19.82 11.38
N GLY A 123 -1.93 -20.07 11.15
CA GLY A 123 -2.99 -20.11 12.15
C GLY A 123 -3.48 -18.72 12.61
N VAL A 124 -3.16 -17.69 11.84
CA VAL A 124 -3.61 -16.28 12.03
C VAL A 124 -4.20 -15.82 10.71
N ASP A 125 -5.26 -15.00 10.75
CA ASP A 125 -5.81 -14.37 9.57
C ASP A 125 -5.12 -13.03 9.27
N ILE A 126 -5.17 -12.60 8.00
CA ILE A 126 -4.80 -11.25 7.57
C ILE A 126 -6.03 -10.51 7.05
N GLU A 127 -6.16 -9.23 7.39
CA GLU A 127 -7.18 -8.32 6.85
C GLU A 127 -6.48 -7.10 6.26
N ILE A 128 -6.63 -6.89 4.96
CA ILE A 128 -6.04 -5.76 4.23
C ILE A 128 -7.16 -4.77 3.90
N ARG A 129 -7.08 -3.56 4.44
CA ARG A 129 -8.04 -2.47 4.23
C ARG A 129 -7.50 -1.47 3.22
N THR A 130 -8.28 -1.20 2.21
CA THR A 130 -7.93 -0.25 1.13
C THR A 130 -7.88 1.18 1.64
N GLY A 131 -6.87 1.92 1.21
CA GLY A 131 -6.64 3.33 1.53
C GLY A 131 -7.10 4.32 0.47
N GLY A 132 -6.44 5.46 0.40
CA GLY A 132 -6.69 6.51 -0.58
C GLY A 132 -8.13 7.01 -0.57
N PRO A 133 -8.85 7.00 -1.70
CA PRO A 133 -10.25 7.43 -1.77
C PRO A 133 -11.20 6.65 -0.87
N ALA A 134 -10.93 5.37 -0.59
CA ALA A 134 -11.75 4.54 0.29
C ALA A 134 -11.82 5.08 1.73
N ILE A 135 -10.78 5.77 2.17
CA ILE A 135 -10.70 6.44 3.48
C ILE A 135 -10.82 7.98 3.37
N GLY A 136 -11.25 8.49 2.20
CA GLY A 136 -11.43 9.92 1.95
C GLY A 136 -10.13 10.71 1.92
N PHE A 137 -9.03 10.10 1.47
CA PHE A 137 -7.68 10.68 1.40
C PHE A 137 -7.15 11.15 2.77
N GLN A 138 -7.63 10.53 3.85
CA GLN A 138 -7.07 10.81 5.17
C GLN A 138 -5.73 10.08 5.34
N PRO A 139 -4.80 10.61 6.14
CA PRO A 139 -3.57 9.91 6.49
C PRO A 139 -3.86 8.53 7.10
N VAL A 140 -3.04 7.54 6.78
CA VAL A 140 -3.17 6.19 7.36
C VAL A 140 -2.98 6.22 8.87
N SER A 141 -2.04 7.03 9.37
CA SER A 141 -1.88 7.26 10.81
C SER A 141 -3.17 7.71 11.49
N ALA A 142 -3.95 8.58 10.85
CA ALA A 142 -5.24 9.02 11.37
C ALA A 142 -6.28 7.89 11.43
N GLN A 143 -6.30 6.99 10.45
CA GLN A 143 -7.16 5.79 10.47
C GLN A 143 -6.79 4.87 11.63
N MET A 144 -5.48 4.60 11.82
CA MET A 144 -4.98 3.76 12.92
C MET A 144 -5.37 4.29 14.29
N TYR A 145 -5.40 5.62 14.48
CA TYR A 145 -5.82 6.23 15.74
C TYR A 145 -7.33 6.36 15.90
N ALA A 146 -8.08 6.39 14.78
CA ALA A 146 -9.55 6.41 14.81
C ALA A 146 -10.15 5.03 15.04
N ASP A 147 -9.51 3.99 14.52
CA ASP A 147 -9.89 2.59 14.67
C ASP A 147 -8.73 1.77 15.24
N THR A 148 -8.85 1.38 16.50
CA THR A 148 -7.80 0.64 17.23
C THR A 148 -7.71 -0.82 16.83
N ASP A 149 -8.63 -1.36 16.04
CA ASP A 149 -8.57 -2.71 15.49
C ASP A 149 -7.52 -2.79 14.36
N ILE A 150 -7.12 -1.67 13.75
CA ILE A 150 -5.99 -1.60 12.82
C ILE A 150 -4.69 -1.77 13.61
N HIS A 151 -3.96 -2.85 13.34
CA HIS A 151 -2.71 -3.17 14.03
C HIS A 151 -1.51 -2.48 13.38
N LEU A 152 -1.44 -2.53 12.04
CA LEU A 152 -0.37 -1.89 11.25
C LEU A 152 -0.97 -1.03 10.15
N GLY A 153 -0.16 -0.13 9.60
CA GLY A 153 -0.54 0.67 8.43
C GLY A 153 0.67 1.10 7.63
N TYR A 154 0.47 1.36 6.34
CA TYR A 154 1.47 2.00 5.50
C TYR A 154 1.53 3.49 5.82
N VAL A 155 2.50 3.89 6.64
CA VAL A 155 2.72 5.28 7.05
C VAL A 155 4.09 5.71 6.58
N SER A 156 4.14 6.57 5.56
CA SER A 156 5.41 7.08 5.06
C SER A 156 6.20 7.86 6.13
N THR A 157 7.52 7.86 6.02
CA THR A 157 8.38 8.46 7.06
C THR A 157 8.20 9.97 7.19
N ASP A 158 7.83 10.66 6.14
CA ASP A 158 7.49 12.09 6.16
C ASP A 158 6.11 12.36 6.77
N GLU A 159 5.09 11.53 6.47
CA GLU A 159 3.79 11.57 7.17
C GLU A 159 3.98 11.34 8.67
N ALA A 160 4.75 10.30 9.04
CA ALA A 160 5.05 10.00 10.44
C ALA A 160 5.73 11.17 11.15
N ALA A 161 6.66 11.87 10.48
CA ALA A 161 7.32 13.04 11.03
C ALA A 161 6.38 14.23 11.24
N LEU A 162 5.51 14.53 10.28
CA LEU A 162 4.53 15.63 10.39
C LEU A 162 3.48 15.37 11.47
N ASN A 163 3.00 14.15 11.56
CA ASN A 163 1.90 13.79 12.45
C ASN A 163 2.37 13.29 13.83
N ASN A 164 3.69 13.21 14.09
CA ASN A 164 4.25 12.60 15.28
C ASN A 164 3.73 13.18 16.60
N ALA A 165 3.45 14.48 16.66
CA ALA A 165 2.98 15.12 17.88
C ALA A 165 1.60 14.62 18.34
N GLU A 166 0.72 14.25 17.40
CA GLU A 166 -0.68 13.89 17.67
C GLU A 166 -0.96 12.41 17.42
N LEU A 167 -0.27 11.82 16.43
CA LEU A 167 -0.50 10.47 15.92
C LEU A 167 0.83 9.71 15.79
N PRO A 168 1.63 9.56 16.87
CA PRO A 168 2.97 8.97 16.77
C PRO A 168 2.92 7.51 16.33
N THR A 169 3.65 7.19 15.25
CA THR A 169 3.80 5.83 14.73
C THR A 169 5.27 5.45 14.66
N VAL A 170 5.57 4.16 14.74
CA VAL A 170 6.91 3.60 14.57
C VAL A 170 6.87 2.54 13.47
N ALA A 171 7.61 2.76 12.40
CA ALA A 171 7.75 1.82 11.31
C ALA A 171 8.67 0.66 11.70
N VAL A 172 8.32 -0.56 11.31
CA VAL A 172 8.98 -1.81 11.72
C VAL A 172 9.57 -2.60 10.56
N VAL A 173 9.13 -2.34 9.32
CA VAL A 173 9.68 -2.93 8.09
C VAL A 173 9.28 -2.07 6.89
N ALA A 174 10.14 -1.95 5.88
CA ALA A 174 9.89 -1.23 4.64
C ALA A 174 9.97 -2.19 3.43
N PRO A 175 8.85 -2.73 2.94
CA PRO A 175 8.85 -3.61 1.77
C PRO A 175 9.40 -2.95 0.50
N LEU A 176 9.28 -1.62 0.39
CA LEU A 176 9.86 -0.82 -0.67
C LEU A 176 11.09 -0.06 -0.17
N GLU A 177 12.19 -0.21 -0.90
CA GLU A 177 13.45 0.52 -0.64
C GLU A 177 13.34 1.97 -1.09
N LYS A 178 12.72 2.26 -2.24
CA LYS A 178 12.55 3.61 -2.76
C LYS A 178 11.08 3.98 -2.89
N ASN A 179 10.81 5.28 -2.74
CA ASN A 179 9.52 5.86 -3.05
C ASN A 179 9.28 5.85 -4.58
N PRO A 180 8.20 5.21 -5.09
CA PRO A 180 7.85 5.16 -6.51
C PRO A 180 7.37 6.48 -7.09
N GLN A 181 7.15 7.50 -6.28
CA GLN A 181 6.63 8.80 -6.69
C GLN A 181 7.59 9.53 -7.64
N ILE A 182 7.03 10.07 -8.73
CA ILE A 182 7.77 10.75 -9.79
C ILE A 182 7.22 12.14 -10.08
N ILE A 183 8.04 12.95 -10.74
CA ILE A 183 7.57 14.02 -11.62
C ILE A 183 7.86 13.59 -13.05
N GLN A 184 6.82 13.63 -13.88
CA GLN A 184 6.89 13.25 -15.30
C GLN A 184 6.62 14.44 -16.22
N TRP A 185 7.16 14.37 -17.45
CA TRP A 185 7.02 15.40 -18.48
C TRP A 185 7.01 14.81 -19.88
N ASP A 186 6.60 15.62 -20.86
CA ASP A 186 6.67 15.26 -22.27
C ASP A 186 8.09 15.46 -22.83
N PRO A 187 8.83 14.38 -23.20
CA PRO A 187 10.16 14.51 -23.76
C PRO A 187 10.19 15.13 -25.16
N GLU A 188 9.06 15.20 -25.87
CA GLU A 188 8.97 15.92 -27.15
C GLU A 188 8.89 17.42 -26.95
N THR A 189 8.21 17.86 -25.88
CA THR A 189 8.09 19.28 -25.51
C THR A 189 9.36 19.77 -24.81
N TYR A 190 9.99 18.93 -24.00
CA TYR A 190 11.17 19.26 -23.20
C TYR A 190 12.33 18.26 -23.48
N PRO A 191 12.90 18.28 -24.70
CA PRO A 191 13.91 17.30 -25.11
C PRO A 191 15.28 17.43 -24.41
N ASP A 192 15.53 18.56 -23.75
CA ASP A 192 16.78 18.84 -23.04
C ASP A 192 16.65 18.66 -21.50
N VAL A 193 15.45 18.29 -21.02
CA VAL A 193 15.18 18.04 -19.60
C VAL A 193 15.46 16.58 -19.26
N GLU A 194 16.33 16.35 -18.29
CA GLU A 194 16.68 15.02 -17.77
C GLU A 194 16.29 14.86 -16.30
N THR A 195 16.11 15.97 -15.57
CA THR A 195 15.88 15.98 -14.11
C THR A 195 14.76 16.93 -13.70
N ILE A 196 14.25 16.76 -12.47
CA ILE A 196 13.31 17.69 -11.84
C ILE A 196 13.94 19.10 -11.70
N ALA A 197 15.25 19.18 -11.46
CA ALA A 197 15.96 20.46 -11.39
C ALA A 197 15.96 21.19 -12.74
N ASP A 198 16.08 20.47 -13.86
CA ASP A 198 16.00 21.08 -15.20
C ASP A 198 14.60 21.64 -15.47
N LEU A 199 13.53 20.99 -14.95
CA LEU A 199 12.17 21.55 -14.98
C LEU A 199 12.09 22.86 -14.19
N GLY A 200 12.77 22.90 -13.02
CA GLY A 200 12.91 24.11 -12.21
C GLY A 200 13.56 25.24 -12.99
N GLU A 201 14.73 24.98 -13.60
CA GLU A 201 15.48 25.95 -14.41
C GLU A 201 14.68 26.42 -15.64
N ALA A 202 13.92 25.54 -16.27
CA ALA A 202 13.07 25.83 -17.40
C ALA A 202 11.78 26.61 -17.05
N GLY A 203 11.46 26.74 -15.76
CA GLY A 203 10.26 27.44 -15.28
C GLY A 203 8.96 26.69 -15.66
N VAL A 204 9.01 25.35 -15.76
CA VAL A 204 7.86 24.51 -16.12
C VAL A 204 6.89 24.46 -14.96
N THR A 205 5.58 24.60 -15.22
CA THR A 205 4.55 24.37 -14.20
C THR A 205 4.49 22.89 -13.82
N ILE A 206 4.49 22.60 -12.52
CA ILE A 206 4.43 21.26 -11.97
C ILE A 206 3.05 21.05 -11.32
N ASN A 207 2.22 20.19 -11.91
CA ASN A 207 0.90 19.84 -11.39
C ASN A 207 1.00 18.69 -10.38
N VAL A 208 0.63 18.95 -9.13
CA VAL A 208 0.88 18.04 -7.98
C VAL A 208 -0.36 17.97 -7.07
N PHE A 209 -0.46 16.90 -6.27
CA PHE A 209 -1.39 16.89 -5.15
C PHE A 209 -1.04 17.98 -4.14
N ALA A 210 -2.05 18.63 -3.60
CA ALA A 210 -1.86 19.61 -2.52
C ALA A 210 -1.28 18.93 -1.27
N GLY A 211 -0.26 19.55 -0.66
CA GLY A 211 0.32 19.10 0.62
C GLY A 211 1.38 18.01 0.52
N GLY A 212 1.89 17.71 -0.68
CA GLY A 212 3.04 16.82 -0.83
C GLY A 212 4.29 17.44 -0.20
N THR A 213 4.94 16.70 0.72
CA THR A 213 6.13 17.16 1.48
C THR A 213 7.32 17.51 0.58
N PHE A 214 7.48 16.80 -0.54
CA PHE A 214 8.54 17.07 -1.52
C PHE A 214 8.46 18.47 -2.11
N ILE A 215 7.26 19.06 -2.21
CA ILE A 215 7.05 20.40 -2.76
C ILE A 215 7.78 21.43 -1.89
N ASP A 216 7.47 21.45 -0.60
CA ASP A 216 8.06 22.40 0.34
C ASP A 216 9.58 22.23 0.45
N VAL A 217 10.06 20.98 0.43
CA VAL A 217 11.48 20.67 0.45
C VAL A 217 12.17 21.17 -0.83
N PHE A 218 11.66 20.85 -2.01
CA PHE A 218 12.28 21.27 -3.28
C PHE A 218 12.22 22.79 -3.52
N VAL A 219 11.18 23.45 -3.00
CA VAL A 219 11.12 24.92 -3.01
C VAL A 219 12.16 25.51 -2.04
N SER A 220 12.31 24.93 -0.84
CA SER A 220 13.31 25.40 0.14
C SER A 220 14.76 25.19 -0.31
N GLU A 221 15.01 24.14 -1.09
CA GLU A 221 16.31 23.80 -1.68
C GLU A 221 16.55 24.51 -3.03
N GLU A 222 15.64 25.39 -3.48
CA GLU A 222 15.71 26.12 -4.74
C GLU A 222 15.77 25.20 -6.00
N ILE A 223 15.33 23.93 -5.88
CA ILE A 223 15.17 23.00 -7.00
C ILE A 223 13.96 23.41 -7.86
N LEU A 224 12.86 23.79 -7.20
CA LEU A 224 11.66 24.34 -7.82
C LEU A 224 11.38 25.74 -7.23
N SER A 225 10.58 26.54 -7.92
CA SER A 225 10.08 27.80 -7.38
C SER A 225 8.59 27.71 -7.05
N GLU A 226 8.14 28.46 -6.03
CA GLU A 226 6.75 28.43 -5.55
C GLU A 226 5.74 28.74 -6.66
N ASP A 227 6.07 29.62 -7.60
CA ASP A 227 5.22 30.01 -8.73
C ASP A 227 5.13 28.96 -9.85
N GLN A 228 5.95 27.91 -9.82
CA GLN A 228 5.82 26.73 -10.70
C GLN A 228 4.82 25.70 -10.16
N ILE A 229 4.48 25.73 -8.87
CA ILE A 229 3.66 24.71 -8.24
C ILE A 229 2.18 24.96 -8.48
N ASP A 230 1.51 23.95 -9.02
CA ASP A 230 0.07 23.93 -9.21
C ASP A 230 -0.56 22.76 -8.42
N PRO A 231 -1.15 23.04 -7.26
CA PRO A 231 -1.66 22.03 -6.35
C PRO A 231 -3.06 21.51 -6.74
N SER A 232 -3.38 21.49 -8.02
CA SER A 232 -4.71 21.10 -8.51
C SER A 232 -4.77 19.68 -9.08
N TYR A 233 -3.71 18.88 -8.95
CA TYR A 233 -3.73 17.48 -9.36
C TYR A 233 -4.72 16.69 -8.52
N ASP A 234 -5.54 15.90 -9.18
CA ASP A 234 -6.61 15.09 -8.58
C ASP A 234 -6.49 13.58 -8.87
N GLY A 235 -5.32 13.15 -9.39
CA GLY A 235 -5.08 11.78 -9.84
C GLY A 235 -5.45 11.55 -11.32
N SER A 236 -5.98 12.57 -12.02
CA SER A 236 -6.41 12.46 -13.41
C SER A 236 -5.33 12.93 -14.39
N PRO A 237 -5.13 12.25 -15.55
CA PRO A 237 -4.21 12.70 -16.61
C PRO A 237 -4.76 13.89 -17.41
N ALA A 238 -6.03 14.25 -17.20
CA ALA A 238 -6.77 15.14 -18.07
C ALA A 238 -6.07 16.50 -18.29
N ARG A 239 -5.52 17.09 -17.24
CA ARG A 239 -4.85 18.37 -17.34
C ARG A 239 -3.55 18.30 -18.15
N PHE A 240 -2.71 17.33 -17.89
CA PHE A 240 -1.47 17.13 -18.64
C PHE A 240 -1.75 16.94 -20.14
N ILE A 241 -2.77 16.12 -20.47
CA ILE A 241 -3.19 15.87 -21.85
C ILE A 241 -3.75 17.13 -22.51
N VAL A 242 -4.64 17.86 -21.84
CA VAL A 242 -5.26 19.10 -22.39
C VAL A 242 -4.23 20.20 -22.62
N GLU A 243 -3.23 20.33 -21.74
CA GLU A 243 -2.11 21.27 -21.90
C GLU A 243 -1.08 20.77 -22.95
N GLY A 244 -1.29 19.56 -23.54
CA GLY A 244 -0.42 19.01 -24.58
C GLY A 244 1.02 18.75 -24.13
N GLY A 245 1.22 18.41 -22.85
CA GLY A 245 2.53 18.19 -22.24
C GLY A 245 3.32 19.49 -22.00
N ALA A 246 2.67 20.64 -22.01
CA ALA A 246 3.32 21.93 -21.68
C ALA A 246 3.56 22.12 -20.17
N ILE A 247 3.03 21.24 -19.33
CA ILE A 247 3.27 21.16 -17.89
C ILE A 247 3.94 19.84 -17.56
N ALA A 248 4.60 19.76 -16.41
CA ALA A 248 4.96 18.48 -15.79
C ALA A 248 3.90 18.08 -14.75
N GLN A 249 3.86 16.82 -14.39
CA GLN A 249 2.84 16.30 -13.48
C GLN A 249 3.43 15.25 -12.55
N GLN A 250 2.95 15.22 -11.31
CA GLN A 250 3.19 14.15 -10.38
C GLN A 250 2.57 12.84 -10.87
N GLY A 251 3.21 11.72 -10.58
CA GLY A 251 2.73 10.38 -10.87
C GLY A 251 3.49 9.35 -10.06
N PHE A 252 3.38 8.09 -10.46
CA PHE A 252 4.07 6.96 -9.85
C PHE A 252 4.75 6.13 -10.95
N ALA A 253 6.01 5.76 -10.76
CA ALA A 253 6.80 5.05 -11.78
C ALA A 253 6.20 3.70 -12.15
N SER A 254 5.56 3.05 -11.20
CA SER A 254 4.89 1.75 -11.30
C SER A 254 3.59 1.76 -12.11
N GLU A 255 3.00 2.95 -12.37
CA GLU A 255 1.70 3.08 -13.03
C GLU A 255 1.71 4.11 -14.18
N SER A 256 2.10 5.36 -13.87
CA SER A 256 1.81 6.49 -14.75
C SER A 256 2.45 6.37 -16.14
N PRO A 257 3.74 5.98 -16.31
CA PRO A 257 4.33 5.90 -17.65
C PRO A 257 3.62 4.87 -18.55
N TYR A 258 3.19 3.73 -17.97
CA TYR A 258 2.41 2.74 -18.70
C TYR A 258 1.05 3.30 -19.13
N SER A 259 0.33 3.94 -18.22
CA SER A 259 -1.00 4.47 -18.50
C SER A 259 -0.96 5.57 -19.56
N TYR A 260 0.05 6.44 -19.55
CA TYR A 260 0.23 7.47 -20.57
C TYR A 260 0.54 6.88 -21.95
N GLU A 261 1.33 5.81 -22.03
CA GLU A 261 1.69 5.21 -23.30
C GLU A 261 0.61 4.29 -23.88
N PHE A 262 -0.10 3.53 -23.02
CA PHE A 262 -0.95 2.42 -23.48
C PHE A 262 -2.43 2.55 -23.13
N VAL A 263 -2.81 3.35 -22.11
CA VAL A 263 -4.19 3.42 -21.62
C VAL A 263 -4.89 4.70 -22.07
N TYR A 264 -4.22 5.85 -22.01
CA TYR A 264 -4.84 7.14 -22.35
C TYR A 264 -4.74 7.40 -23.86
N GLU A 265 -5.79 7.01 -24.62
CA GLU A 265 -5.84 7.12 -26.09
C GLU A 265 -5.60 8.54 -26.61
N GLU A 266 -5.96 9.57 -25.82
CA GLU A 266 -5.77 10.97 -26.16
C GLU A 266 -4.29 11.42 -26.09
N TRP A 267 -3.44 10.62 -25.41
CA TRP A 267 -2.00 10.88 -25.31
C TRP A 267 -1.18 9.85 -26.09
N ALA A 268 -1.27 8.57 -25.75
CA ALA A 268 -0.74 7.40 -26.45
C ALA A 268 0.74 7.52 -26.88
N LYS A 269 1.59 8.06 -25.99
CA LYS A 269 3.04 8.15 -26.17
C LYS A 269 3.78 8.14 -24.84
N PRO A 270 5.07 7.77 -24.79
CA PRO A 270 5.81 7.74 -23.54
C PRO A 270 5.96 9.11 -22.92
N VAL A 271 6.13 9.14 -21.60
CA VAL A 271 6.58 10.28 -20.80
C VAL A 271 8.00 10.01 -20.30
N ALA A 272 8.78 11.08 -20.07
CA ALA A 272 10.01 11.01 -19.30
C ALA A 272 9.70 11.34 -17.84
N PHE A 273 10.52 10.86 -16.91
CA PHE A 273 10.32 11.11 -15.48
C PHE A 273 11.62 11.00 -14.68
N GLN A 274 11.57 11.51 -13.46
CA GLN A 274 12.56 11.25 -12.41
C GLN A 274 11.84 10.92 -11.12
N LEU A 275 12.38 9.96 -10.35
CA LEU A 275 11.92 9.67 -8.99
C LEU A 275 12.19 10.88 -8.09
N ILE A 276 11.24 11.22 -7.24
CA ILE A 276 11.42 12.22 -6.17
C ILE A 276 12.54 11.78 -5.22
N HIS A 277 12.66 10.47 -4.99
CA HIS A 277 13.77 9.87 -4.27
C HIS A 277 15.13 10.26 -4.86
N ASP A 278 15.32 10.06 -6.17
CA ASP A 278 16.59 10.35 -6.86
C ASP A 278 16.85 11.85 -7.02
N ALA A 279 15.82 12.68 -6.86
CA ALA A 279 15.96 14.15 -6.75
C ALA A 279 16.34 14.62 -5.34
N GLY A 280 16.50 13.69 -4.39
CA GLY A 280 17.09 13.94 -3.08
C GLY A 280 16.12 13.99 -1.90
N LEU A 281 14.85 13.61 -2.06
CA LEU A 281 13.96 13.36 -0.91
C LEU A 281 13.68 11.86 -0.78
N GLU A 282 14.49 11.20 0.03
CA GLU A 282 14.60 9.75 0.12
C GLU A 282 13.65 9.17 1.21
N VAL A 283 12.35 9.48 1.16
CA VAL A 283 11.39 8.91 2.10
C VAL A 283 11.20 7.41 1.86
N TYR A 284 10.93 6.64 2.92
CA TYR A 284 10.29 5.35 2.81
C TYR A 284 8.78 5.60 2.70
N SER A 285 8.19 5.25 1.55
CA SER A 285 6.80 5.61 1.23
C SER A 285 5.77 4.70 1.88
N GLN A 286 6.05 3.41 1.93
CA GLN A 286 5.11 2.37 2.39
C GLN A 286 5.71 1.44 3.45
N PRO A 287 6.40 1.96 4.49
CA PRO A 287 6.78 1.10 5.59
C PRO A 287 5.55 0.73 6.41
N LEU A 288 5.49 -0.52 6.89
CA LEU A 288 4.51 -0.94 7.88
C LEU A 288 4.88 -0.34 9.23
N ALA A 289 3.95 0.43 9.80
CA ALA A 289 4.10 1.08 11.07
C ALA A 289 3.01 0.64 12.06
N VAL A 290 3.33 0.66 13.35
CA VAL A 290 2.39 0.51 14.45
C VAL A 290 2.20 1.84 15.17
N ARG A 291 1.09 2.03 15.90
CA ARG A 291 1.00 3.15 16.85
C ARG A 291 2.12 3.03 17.87
N ALA A 292 2.82 4.13 18.18
CA ALA A 292 3.95 4.10 19.12
C ALA A 292 3.56 3.53 20.50
N GLY A 293 2.32 3.75 20.95
CA GLY A 293 1.80 3.22 22.21
C GLY A 293 1.59 1.70 22.23
N ASP A 294 1.49 1.05 21.07
CA ASP A 294 1.22 -0.38 20.95
C ASP A 294 2.48 -1.21 20.71
N LEU A 295 3.60 -0.56 20.41
CA LEU A 295 4.86 -1.21 20.04
C LEU A 295 5.31 -2.25 21.08
N GLU A 296 5.29 -1.90 22.37
CA GLU A 296 5.69 -2.83 23.46
C GLU A 296 4.74 -4.04 23.54
N THR A 297 3.45 -3.81 23.39
CA THR A 297 2.43 -4.89 23.46
C THR A 297 2.51 -5.82 22.26
N LEU A 298 2.78 -5.27 21.07
CA LEU A 298 2.87 -6.03 19.82
C LEU A 298 4.26 -6.64 19.61
N THR A 299 5.27 -6.31 20.41
CA THR A 299 6.65 -6.82 20.25
C THR A 299 6.72 -8.33 20.00
N PRO A 300 6.07 -9.23 20.78
CA PRO A 300 6.16 -10.65 20.49
C PRO A 300 5.56 -11.08 19.15
N CYS A 301 4.53 -10.38 18.69
CA CYS A 301 3.94 -10.60 17.37
C CYS A 301 4.86 -10.07 16.27
N LEU A 302 5.42 -8.87 16.43
CA LEU A 302 6.30 -8.26 15.44
C LEU A 302 7.60 -9.05 15.24
N GLU A 303 8.15 -9.64 16.30
CA GLU A 303 9.32 -10.53 16.21
C GLU A 303 9.08 -11.76 15.31
N ALA A 304 7.83 -12.22 15.23
CA ALA A 304 7.46 -13.35 14.38
C ALA A 304 6.91 -12.91 13.00
N PHE A 305 6.21 -11.77 12.94
CA PHE A 305 5.52 -11.31 11.73
C PHE A 305 6.43 -10.56 10.76
N VAL A 306 7.34 -9.71 11.25
CA VAL A 306 8.21 -8.90 10.37
C VAL A 306 9.08 -9.74 9.43
N PRO A 307 9.73 -10.84 9.89
CA PRO A 307 10.45 -11.73 8.98
C PRO A 307 9.56 -12.37 7.89
N ILE A 308 8.26 -12.60 8.19
CA ILE A 308 7.30 -13.10 7.19
C ILE A 308 7.06 -12.03 6.12
N VAL A 309 6.88 -10.77 6.50
CA VAL A 309 6.74 -9.65 5.55
C VAL A 309 7.99 -9.50 4.67
N GLN A 310 9.20 -9.60 5.26
CA GLN A 310 10.45 -9.56 4.50
C GLN A 310 10.51 -10.70 3.48
N GLN A 311 10.18 -11.93 3.91
CA GLN A 311 10.20 -13.08 3.01
C GLN A 311 9.14 -12.95 1.91
N ALA A 312 7.93 -12.49 2.23
CA ALA A 312 6.87 -12.25 1.25
C ALA A 312 7.29 -11.20 0.19
N ALA A 313 8.01 -10.17 0.58
CA ALA A 313 8.57 -9.20 -0.38
C ALA A 313 9.63 -9.84 -1.30
N VAL A 314 10.45 -10.75 -0.77
CA VAL A 314 11.44 -11.53 -1.57
C VAL A 314 10.73 -12.47 -2.52
N ASP A 315 9.70 -13.20 -2.05
CA ASP A 315 8.95 -14.17 -2.84
C ASP A 315 8.17 -13.48 -3.97
N PHE A 316 7.49 -12.38 -3.67
CA PHE A 316 6.82 -11.54 -4.68
C PHE A 316 7.81 -10.97 -5.72
N ALA A 317 8.99 -10.53 -5.30
CA ALA A 317 10.02 -10.07 -6.23
C ALA A 317 10.52 -11.20 -7.15
N ALA A 318 10.55 -12.44 -6.66
CA ALA A 318 11.02 -13.60 -7.42
C ALA A 318 9.96 -14.17 -8.39
N ASP A 319 8.69 -14.23 -7.98
CA ASP A 319 7.57 -14.76 -8.78
C ASP A 319 6.25 -14.03 -8.44
N PRO A 320 5.89 -12.95 -9.15
CA PRO A 320 4.70 -12.13 -8.86
C PRO A 320 3.39 -12.72 -9.41
N ALA A 321 3.43 -13.84 -10.15
CA ALA A 321 2.33 -14.21 -11.06
C ALA A 321 1.01 -14.46 -10.33
N GLU A 322 1.03 -15.22 -9.23
CA GLU A 322 -0.16 -15.54 -8.44
C GLU A 322 -0.65 -14.33 -7.66
N THR A 323 0.26 -13.59 -7.05
CA THR A 323 -0.02 -12.37 -6.29
C THR A 323 -0.59 -11.25 -7.15
N ASN A 324 0.00 -10.99 -8.32
CA ASN A 324 -0.55 -10.02 -9.27
C ASN A 324 -1.93 -10.45 -9.79
N ALA A 325 -2.16 -11.75 -10.03
CA ALA A 325 -3.48 -12.24 -10.42
C ALA A 325 -4.54 -12.01 -9.32
N LEU A 326 -4.17 -12.21 -8.06
CA LEU A 326 -5.03 -11.89 -6.91
C LEU A 326 -5.35 -10.39 -6.86
N ILE A 327 -4.33 -9.52 -6.92
CA ILE A 327 -4.49 -8.06 -6.91
C ILE A 327 -5.45 -7.61 -8.03
N VAL A 328 -5.23 -8.08 -9.26
CA VAL A 328 -6.10 -7.77 -10.41
C VAL A 328 -7.53 -8.19 -10.15
N SER A 329 -7.75 -9.41 -9.66
CA SER A 329 -9.08 -9.93 -9.34
C SER A 329 -9.78 -9.09 -8.27
N VAL A 330 -9.08 -8.70 -7.21
CA VAL A 330 -9.63 -7.86 -6.13
C VAL A 330 -10.02 -6.48 -6.65
N VAL A 331 -9.20 -5.88 -7.52
CA VAL A 331 -9.52 -4.58 -8.14
C VAL A 331 -10.75 -4.70 -9.04
N GLU A 332 -10.87 -5.77 -9.84
CA GLU A 332 -12.05 -6.03 -10.66
C GLU A 332 -13.31 -6.21 -9.80
N ASP A 333 -13.24 -6.96 -8.71
CA ASP A 333 -14.34 -7.18 -7.78
C ASP A 333 -14.81 -5.90 -7.09
N PHE A 334 -13.94 -4.95 -6.86
CA PHE A 334 -14.27 -3.67 -6.25
C PHE A 334 -15.17 -2.79 -7.12
N GLU A 335 -15.19 -2.99 -8.44
CA GLU A 335 -16.02 -2.23 -9.40
C GLU A 335 -15.92 -0.70 -9.18
N ASP A 336 -14.72 -0.19 -8.92
CA ASP A 336 -14.47 1.23 -8.62
C ASP A 336 -13.80 1.93 -9.82
N PHE A 337 -13.43 3.21 -9.67
CA PHE A 337 -12.73 3.97 -10.72
C PHE A 337 -11.30 3.49 -10.96
N TRP A 338 -10.67 2.83 -9.96
CA TRP A 338 -9.33 2.28 -10.08
C TRP A 338 -9.33 1.06 -10.99
N VAL A 339 -8.54 1.10 -12.04
CA VAL A 339 -8.42 0.02 -13.03
C VAL A 339 -7.00 -0.47 -13.06
N TYR A 340 -6.79 -1.74 -12.78
CA TYR A 340 -5.47 -2.34 -12.64
C TYR A 340 -5.40 -3.67 -13.42
N PRO A 341 -5.24 -3.63 -14.76
CA PRO A 341 -5.20 -4.84 -15.58
C PRO A 341 -3.88 -5.61 -15.42
N ALA A 342 -3.87 -6.87 -15.83
CA ALA A 342 -2.71 -7.76 -15.69
C ALA A 342 -1.44 -7.21 -16.36
N GLU A 343 -1.58 -6.54 -17.50
CA GLU A 343 -0.46 -5.93 -18.22
C GLU A 343 0.15 -4.76 -17.43
N LEU A 344 -0.65 -4.00 -16.67
CA LEU A 344 -0.16 -2.97 -15.78
C LEU A 344 0.53 -3.60 -14.57
N ALA A 345 -0.03 -4.66 -14.00
CA ALA A 345 0.58 -5.38 -12.88
C ALA A 345 1.98 -5.94 -13.25
N GLU A 346 2.13 -6.51 -14.45
CA GLU A 346 3.43 -6.98 -14.97
C GLU A 346 4.41 -5.82 -15.19
N TYR A 347 3.94 -4.71 -15.78
CA TYR A 347 4.74 -3.49 -15.95
C TYR A 347 5.20 -2.94 -14.60
N SER A 348 4.29 -2.83 -13.65
CA SER A 348 4.54 -2.32 -12.30
C SER A 348 5.65 -3.12 -11.60
N TRP A 349 5.49 -4.45 -11.53
CA TRP A 349 6.49 -5.34 -10.94
C TRP A 349 7.86 -5.21 -11.62
N THR A 350 7.90 -5.25 -12.97
CA THR A 350 9.15 -5.11 -13.74
C THR A 350 9.82 -3.77 -13.42
N THR A 351 9.06 -2.69 -13.42
CA THR A 351 9.56 -1.33 -13.15
C THR A 351 10.07 -1.20 -11.72
N MET A 352 9.38 -1.81 -10.74
CA MET A 352 9.83 -1.78 -9.36
C MET A 352 11.18 -2.47 -9.16
N LEU A 353 11.44 -3.56 -9.87
CA LEU A 353 12.75 -4.22 -9.84
C LEU A 353 13.82 -3.41 -10.60
N ASP A 354 13.51 -2.94 -11.81
CA ASP A 354 14.45 -2.21 -12.65
C ASP A 354 14.93 -0.89 -12.02
N LEU A 355 14.06 -0.21 -11.29
CA LEU A 355 14.37 1.04 -10.59
C LEU A 355 14.88 0.82 -9.15
N GLY A 356 14.89 -0.41 -8.66
CA GLY A 356 15.24 -0.74 -7.28
C GLY A 356 14.26 -0.18 -6.26
N LEU A 357 12.97 -0.14 -6.60
CA LEU A 357 11.89 0.18 -5.65
C LEU A 357 11.73 -0.98 -4.68
N ILE A 358 11.79 -2.23 -5.17
CA ILE A 358 12.00 -3.42 -4.36
C ILE A 358 13.48 -3.78 -4.50
N ALA A 359 14.24 -3.62 -3.44
CA ALA A 359 15.67 -3.90 -3.42
C ALA A 359 16.13 -4.13 -1.98
N ASN A 360 17.26 -4.80 -1.86
CA ASN A 360 18.06 -4.67 -0.64
C ASN A 360 18.56 -3.21 -0.57
N GLY A 361 18.71 -2.69 0.63
CA GLY A 361 19.35 -1.39 0.82
C GLY A 361 20.86 -1.43 0.53
N ASP A 362 21.63 -0.65 1.27
CA ASP A 362 23.10 -0.59 1.16
C ASP A 362 23.78 -1.89 1.60
N ASP A 363 23.07 -2.78 2.27
CA ASP A 363 23.52 -4.11 2.72
C ASP A 363 22.78 -5.23 1.97
N ALA A 364 22.79 -6.46 2.49
CA ALA A 364 22.12 -7.60 1.85
C ALA A 364 20.70 -7.84 2.40
N THR A 365 20.18 -6.95 3.24
CA THR A 365 18.92 -7.10 3.95
C THR A 365 17.81 -6.34 3.22
N LEU A 366 16.64 -6.95 3.06
CA LEU A 366 15.46 -6.29 2.55
C LEU A 366 14.62 -5.77 3.73
N GLY A 367 14.13 -4.55 3.62
CA GLY A 367 13.11 -3.99 4.51
C GLY A 367 13.62 -3.30 5.76
N ASN A 368 14.93 -3.24 5.98
CA ASN A 368 15.53 -2.48 7.07
C ASN A 368 15.59 -0.97 6.79
N PHE A 369 15.73 -0.18 7.83
CA PHE A 369 15.81 1.27 7.73
C PHE A 369 17.25 1.77 7.86
N VAL A 370 17.64 2.69 6.98
CA VAL A 370 18.87 3.47 7.13
C VAL A 370 18.53 4.71 7.97
N GLU A 371 18.83 4.69 9.28
CA GLU A 371 18.46 5.77 10.22
C GLU A 371 19.00 7.14 9.79
N THR A 372 20.19 7.19 9.19
CA THR A 372 20.77 8.45 8.70
C THR A 372 19.99 9.03 7.51
N ARG A 373 19.37 8.19 6.69
CA ARG A 373 18.46 8.59 5.61
C ARG A 373 17.17 9.18 6.18
N VAL A 374 16.53 8.50 7.13
CA VAL A 374 15.34 9.00 7.82
C VAL A 374 15.62 10.33 8.51
N GLN A 375 16.76 10.45 9.20
CA GLN A 375 17.17 11.71 9.83
C GLN A 375 17.38 12.81 8.79
N GLY A 376 17.94 12.49 7.62
CA GLY A 376 18.11 13.43 6.51
C GLY A 376 16.79 13.99 5.98
N VAL A 377 15.74 13.15 5.90
CA VAL A 377 14.37 13.58 5.54
C VAL A 377 13.83 14.55 6.60
N ILE A 378 13.91 14.18 7.90
CA ILE A 378 13.50 15.05 9.01
C ILE A 378 14.20 16.42 8.92
N ASP A 379 15.53 16.43 8.74
CA ASP A 379 16.33 17.65 8.69
C ASP A 379 15.93 18.55 7.52
N LYS A 380 15.66 17.97 6.34
CA LYS A 380 15.14 18.71 5.16
C LYS A 380 13.77 19.33 5.42
N MET A 381 12.85 18.56 6.02
CA MET A 381 11.51 19.05 6.38
C MET A 381 11.58 20.19 7.41
N VAL A 382 12.46 20.06 8.42
CA VAL A 382 12.71 21.15 9.39
C VAL A 382 13.30 22.39 8.71
N ALA A 383 14.24 22.21 7.78
CA ALA A 383 14.84 23.31 7.01
C ALA A 383 13.80 24.01 6.12
N ALA A 384 12.87 23.26 5.56
CA ALA A 384 11.71 23.77 4.79
C ALA A 384 10.66 24.48 5.67
N GLY A 385 10.82 24.48 7.00
CA GLY A 385 9.90 25.12 7.93
C GLY A 385 8.58 24.39 8.12
N MET A 386 8.55 23.09 7.79
CA MET A 386 7.39 22.24 8.00
C MET A 386 7.16 21.97 9.49
N GLY A 387 5.93 21.64 9.85
CA GLY A 387 5.50 21.49 11.25
C GLY A 387 6.04 20.27 12.02
N VAL A 388 7.27 19.86 11.72
CA VAL A 388 7.94 18.73 12.40
C VAL A 388 8.23 19.09 13.87
N PRO A 389 7.94 18.21 14.85
CA PRO A 389 8.20 18.46 16.25
C PRO A 389 9.69 18.73 16.54
N GLU A 390 9.97 19.68 17.45
CA GLU A 390 11.34 20.00 17.85
C GLU A 390 12.00 18.80 18.54
N GLY A 391 13.17 18.40 18.05
CA GLY A 391 13.97 17.32 18.61
C GLY A 391 13.56 15.92 18.14
N LEU A 392 12.64 15.81 17.18
CA LEU A 392 12.31 14.54 16.55
C LEU A 392 13.54 13.91 15.91
N THR A 393 13.73 12.61 16.10
CA THR A 393 14.84 11.84 15.55
C THR A 393 14.32 10.62 14.76
N ALA A 394 15.20 10.04 13.93
CA ALA A 394 14.89 8.81 13.20
C ALA A 394 14.41 7.68 14.13
N ALA A 395 15.00 7.55 15.32
CA ALA A 395 14.65 6.52 16.31
C ALA A 395 13.22 6.67 16.89
N ASP A 396 12.61 7.85 16.74
CA ASP A 396 11.21 8.07 17.12
C ASP A 396 10.23 7.59 16.05
N LEU A 397 10.70 7.37 14.80
CA LEU A 397 9.89 7.04 13.63
C LEU A 397 10.08 5.61 13.12
N VAL A 398 11.26 5.02 13.28
CA VAL A 398 11.61 3.72 12.72
C VAL A 398 12.38 2.86 13.71
N THR A 399 12.30 1.53 13.55
CA THR A 399 13.14 0.59 14.30
C THR A 399 13.48 -0.63 13.45
N ASN A 400 14.72 -1.11 13.56
CA ASN A 400 15.20 -2.37 12.96
C ASN A 400 15.15 -3.54 13.96
N GLN A 401 14.49 -3.37 15.12
CA GLN A 401 14.48 -4.38 16.18
C GLN A 401 13.97 -5.75 15.73
N PHE A 402 13.08 -5.80 14.74
CA PHE A 402 12.37 -6.98 14.30
C PHE A 402 12.87 -7.55 12.96
N ILE A 403 13.81 -6.86 12.34
CA ILE A 403 14.37 -7.24 11.04
C ILE A 403 15.24 -8.48 11.19
N ASP A 404 15.06 -9.44 10.30
CA ASP A 404 15.98 -10.56 10.12
C ASP A 404 17.01 -10.19 9.03
N ASP A 405 18.26 -9.95 9.47
CA ASP A 405 19.35 -9.53 8.58
C ASP A 405 19.74 -10.60 7.54
N SER A 406 19.21 -11.82 7.65
CA SER A 406 19.48 -12.91 6.70
C SER A 406 18.51 -12.94 5.52
N ILE A 407 17.43 -12.15 5.57
CA ILE A 407 16.40 -12.11 4.52
C ILE A 407 16.67 -10.94 3.58
N GLY A 408 16.82 -11.26 2.29
CA GLY A 408 17.05 -10.27 1.24
C GLY A 408 17.04 -10.90 -0.14
N LEU A 409 16.98 -10.05 -1.16
CA LEU A 409 17.04 -10.49 -2.54
C LEU A 409 18.39 -11.13 -2.86
N PRO A 410 18.42 -12.20 -3.67
CA PRO A 410 19.67 -12.80 -4.12
C PRO A 410 20.47 -11.78 -4.93
N GLY A 411 21.78 -11.67 -4.61
CA GLY A 411 22.71 -10.75 -5.24
C GLY A 411 23.12 -11.14 -6.68
#